data_5e6e399e97d35955c6a5c97c16e35d9b
#
_entry.id   5e6e399e97d35955c6a5c97c16e35d9b
#
_cell.length_a   1.000
_cell.length_b   1.000
_cell.length_c   1.000
_cell.angle_alpha   90.00
_cell.angle_beta   90.00
_cell.angle_gamma   90.00
#
_symmetry.space_group_name_H-M   'P 1'
#
loop_
_entity.id
_entity.type
_entity.pdbx_description
1 polymer ?
#
loop_
_entity_poly.entity_id
_entity_poly.type
_entity_poly.pdbx_seq_one_letter_code
_entity_poly.pdbx_strand_id
1 'polypeptide(L)'
;MDEEFANQKIQEWYNIHSDEIYRFIVMLTGDQELAKDLMHDTFLKSYFSLEQYQGKVSVKNWLYRIARSVTIDYQRRSRPVSFFLSEWNLLTVDNGKSPQKILELGEMEVHLYEALRKLKHSYKEVIVLRKLKEMSIQETAEVLDWSEAKVKTTLFRAQLALKKQLEKEGYIHENV
;
A
#
# COMPACT_ATOMS: atom_id res chain seq x y z
N MET A 1 -12.28 -11.30 -25.60
CA MET A 1 -13.29 -11.40 -24.49
C MET A 1 -14.42 -10.45 -24.83
N ASP A 2 -15.68 -10.83 -24.57
CA ASP A 2 -16.82 -9.95 -24.78
C ASP A 2 -16.72 -8.72 -23.85
N GLU A 3 -16.89 -7.52 -24.42
CA GLU A 3 -16.78 -6.24 -23.70
C GLU A 3 -17.83 -6.13 -22.59
N GLU A 4 -19.03 -6.62 -22.83
CA GLU A 4 -20.12 -6.63 -21.85
C GLU A 4 -19.78 -7.52 -20.65
N PHE A 5 -19.19 -8.69 -20.89
CA PHE A 5 -18.72 -9.58 -19.84
C PHE A 5 -17.59 -8.95 -19.02
N ALA A 6 -16.64 -8.28 -19.68
CA ALA A 6 -15.54 -7.60 -19.00
C ALA A 6 -16.04 -6.46 -18.11
N ASN A 7 -16.96 -5.65 -18.62
CA ASN A 7 -17.58 -4.56 -17.85
C ASN A 7 -18.32 -5.09 -16.62
N GLN A 8 -19.12 -6.15 -16.77
CA GLN A 8 -19.87 -6.75 -15.68
C GLN A 8 -18.92 -7.31 -14.59
N LYS A 9 -17.84 -7.98 -14.97
CA LYS A 9 -16.84 -8.53 -14.05
C LYS A 9 -16.13 -7.43 -13.26
N ILE A 10 -15.66 -6.38 -13.92
CA ILE A 10 -14.98 -5.27 -13.26
C ILE A 10 -15.95 -4.50 -12.35
N GLN A 11 -17.20 -4.31 -12.74
CA GLN A 11 -18.22 -3.70 -11.89
C GLN A 11 -18.49 -4.52 -10.63
N GLU A 12 -18.57 -5.84 -10.73
CA GLU A 12 -18.69 -6.76 -9.59
C GLU A 12 -17.49 -6.59 -8.64
N TRP A 13 -16.27 -6.64 -9.16
CA TRP A 13 -15.07 -6.51 -8.36
C TRP A 13 -14.89 -5.11 -7.76
N TYR A 14 -15.30 -4.07 -8.45
CA TYR A 14 -15.35 -2.72 -7.93
C TYR A 14 -16.27 -2.63 -6.71
N ASN A 15 -17.48 -3.14 -6.81
CA ASN A 15 -18.46 -3.12 -5.73
C ASN A 15 -17.95 -3.86 -4.47
N ILE A 16 -17.21 -4.96 -4.67
CA ILE A 16 -16.71 -5.78 -3.55
C ILE A 16 -15.42 -5.23 -2.95
N HIS A 17 -14.50 -4.71 -3.78
CA HIS A 17 -13.10 -4.48 -3.38
C HIS A 17 -12.68 -3.02 -3.37
N SER A 18 -13.46 -2.07 -3.90
CA SER A 18 -13.03 -0.67 -4.04
C SER A 18 -12.63 -0.04 -2.72
N ASP A 19 -13.40 -0.27 -1.65
CA ASP A 19 -13.12 0.30 -0.33
C ASP A 19 -11.81 -0.24 0.27
N GLU A 20 -11.54 -1.55 0.13
CA GLU A 20 -10.29 -2.16 0.58
C GLU A 20 -9.08 -1.63 -0.20
N ILE A 21 -9.20 -1.49 -1.52
CA ILE A 21 -8.15 -0.98 -2.40
C ILE A 21 -7.90 0.50 -2.11
N TYR A 22 -8.95 1.30 -1.95
CA TYR A 22 -8.84 2.71 -1.55
C TYR A 22 -8.04 2.85 -0.24
N ARG A 23 -8.45 2.14 0.81
CA ARG A 23 -7.76 2.18 2.12
C ARG A 23 -6.29 1.74 2.03
N PHE A 24 -6.00 0.75 1.21
CA PHE A 24 -4.63 0.30 0.97
C PHE A 24 -3.79 1.42 0.34
N ILE A 25 -4.31 2.09 -0.69
CA ILE A 25 -3.62 3.18 -1.36
C ILE A 25 -3.45 4.38 -0.42
N VAL A 26 -4.47 4.71 0.40
CA VAL A 26 -4.34 5.76 1.44
C VAL A 26 -3.18 5.44 2.38
N MET A 27 -3.05 4.19 2.83
CA MET A 27 -1.95 3.78 3.74
C MET A 27 -0.57 3.90 3.07
N LEU A 28 -0.48 3.74 1.75
CA LEU A 28 0.78 3.89 1.02
C LEU A 28 1.13 5.34 0.70
N THR A 29 0.14 6.16 0.37
CA THR A 29 0.33 7.53 -0.14
C THR A 29 0.19 8.62 0.92
N GLY A 30 -0.70 8.40 1.87
CA GLY A 30 -1.08 9.42 2.85
C GLY A 30 -2.00 10.51 2.30
N ASP A 31 -2.52 10.37 1.10
CA ASP A 31 -3.35 11.35 0.41
C ASP A 31 -4.66 10.70 -0.05
N GLN A 32 -5.79 11.15 0.50
CA GLN A 32 -7.11 10.60 0.21
C GLN A 32 -7.59 10.92 -1.20
N GLU A 33 -7.34 12.14 -1.68
CA GLU A 33 -7.77 12.52 -3.03
C GLU A 33 -6.94 11.77 -4.07
N LEU A 34 -5.62 11.71 -3.89
CA LEU A 34 -4.76 10.90 -4.73
C LEU A 34 -5.16 9.41 -4.68
N ALA A 35 -5.51 8.90 -3.51
CA ALA A 35 -5.91 7.49 -3.38
C ALA A 35 -7.20 7.16 -4.13
N LYS A 36 -8.16 8.09 -4.22
CA LYS A 36 -9.36 7.93 -5.06
C LYS A 36 -8.98 7.79 -6.53
N ASP A 37 -8.12 8.68 -7.02
CA ASP A 37 -7.69 8.66 -8.42
C ASP A 37 -6.94 7.36 -8.73
N LEU A 38 -6.00 6.96 -7.88
CA LEU A 38 -5.23 5.72 -8.07
C LEU A 38 -6.09 4.45 -7.91
N MET A 39 -7.14 4.50 -7.10
CA MET A 39 -8.13 3.41 -7.03
C MET A 39 -8.87 3.28 -8.37
N HIS A 40 -9.37 4.37 -8.93
CA HIS A 40 -10.00 4.35 -10.26
C HIS A 40 -9.03 3.83 -11.33
N ASP A 41 -7.79 4.31 -11.34
CA ASP A 41 -6.73 3.83 -12.24
C ASP A 41 -6.45 2.33 -12.06
N THR A 42 -6.55 1.84 -10.81
CA THR A 42 -6.40 0.41 -10.51
C THR A 42 -7.47 -0.42 -11.21
N PHE A 43 -8.74 -0.04 -11.11
CA PHE A 43 -9.82 -0.77 -11.75
C PHE A 43 -9.82 -0.61 -13.27
N LEU A 44 -9.43 0.56 -13.78
CA LEU A 44 -9.22 0.77 -15.21
C LEU A 44 -8.10 -0.12 -15.75
N LYS A 45 -6.96 -0.19 -15.07
CA LYS A 45 -5.86 -1.10 -15.42
C LYS A 45 -6.27 -2.57 -15.32
N SER A 46 -7.11 -2.90 -14.34
CA SER A 46 -7.68 -4.25 -14.19
C SER A 46 -8.54 -4.62 -15.38
N TYR A 47 -9.37 -3.71 -15.87
CA TYR A 47 -10.18 -3.91 -17.06
C TYR A 47 -9.32 -4.26 -18.28
N PHE A 48 -8.29 -3.46 -18.57
CA PHE A 48 -7.40 -3.71 -19.71
C PHE A 48 -6.51 -4.95 -19.55
N SER A 49 -6.32 -5.42 -18.32
CA SER A 49 -5.50 -6.60 -18.02
C SER A 49 -6.33 -7.86 -17.75
N LEU A 50 -7.65 -7.79 -17.87
CA LEU A 50 -8.55 -8.87 -17.48
C LEU A 50 -8.31 -10.17 -18.27
N GLU A 51 -7.98 -10.06 -19.55
CA GLU A 51 -7.65 -11.22 -20.40
C GLU A 51 -6.37 -11.95 -19.93
N GLN A 52 -5.47 -11.24 -19.26
CA GLN A 52 -4.23 -11.80 -18.70
C GLN A 52 -4.45 -12.45 -17.33
N TYR A 53 -5.59 -12.20 -16.70
CA TYR A 53 -5.93 -12.79 -15.41
C TYR A 53 -6.27 -14.27 -15.57
N GLN A 54 -5.38 -15.13 -15.13
CA GLN A 54 -5.47 -16.59 -15.28
C GLN A 54 -6.15 -17.29 -14.09
N GLY A 55 -6.64 -16.55 -13.09
CA GLY A 55 -7.23 -17.14 -11.88
C GLY A 55 -6.25 -17.88 -10.95
N LYS A 56 -4.93 -17.78 -11.18
CA LYS A 56 -3.92 -18.44 -10.35
C LYS A 56 -3.81 -17.86 -8.93
N VAL A 57 -4.14 -16.61 -8.79
CA VAL A 57 -4.22 -15.88 -7.52
C VAL A 57 -5.65 -15.39 -7.31
N SER A 58 -6.05 -15.13 -6.07
CA SER A 58 -7.37 -14.56 -5.81
C SER A 58 -7.54 -13.21 -6.50
N VAL A 59 -8.78 -12.86 -6.87
CA VAL A 59 -9.12 -11.53 -7.43
C VAL A 59 -8.62 -10.42 -6.51
N LYS A 60 -8.81 -10.58 -5.20
CA LYS A 60 -8.34 -9.65 -4.17
C LYS A 60 -6.83 -9.42 -4.27
N ASN A 61 -6.01 -10.48 -4.24
CA ASN A 61 -4.54 -10.36 -4.31
C ASN A 61 -4.09 -9.77 -5.65
N TRP A 62 -4.76 -10.13 -6.74
CA TRP A 62 -4.48 -9.56 -8.05
C TRP A 62 -4.75 -8.05 -8.10
N LEU A 63 -5.88 -7.59 -7.55
CA LEU A 63 -6.20 -6.17 -7.45
C LEU A 63 -5.21 -5.40 -6.57
N TYR A 64 -4.78 -5.96 -5.42
CA TYR A 64 -3.73 -5.38 -4.60
C TYR A 64 -2.40 -5.23 -5.34
N ARG A 65 -2.03 -6.22 -6.15
CA ARG A 65 -0.84 -6.16 -7.00
C ARG A 65 -0.92 -5.04 -8.03
N ILE A 66 -2.08 -4.85 -8.67
CA ILE A 66 -2.31 -3.74 -9.61
C ILE A 66 -2.29 -2.41 -8.88
N ALA A 67 -2.99 -2.27 -7.75
CA ALA A 67 -3.02 -1.05 -6.95
C ALA A 67 -1.61 -0.61 -6.51
N ARG A 68 -0.80 -1.58 -6.07
CA ARG A 68 0.61 -1.34 -5.75
C ARG A 68 1.40 -0.83 -6.95
N SER A 69 1.25 -1.48 -8.10
CA SER A 69 1.93 -1.07 -9.34
C SER A 69 1.56 0.37 -9.73
N VAL A 70 0.25 0.69 -9.75
CA VAL A 70 -0.26 2.03 -10.06
C VAL A 70 0.31 3.07 -9.10
N THR A 71 0.31 2.78 -7.80
CA THR A 71 0.84 3.68 -6.76
C THR A 71 2.34 3.94 -6.92
N ILE A 72 3.13 2.89 -7.15
CA ILE A 72 4.58 3.02 -7.37
C ILE A 72 4.87 3.80 -8.65
N ASP A 73 4.17 3.50 -9.74
CA ASP A 73 4.35 4.18 -11.02
C ASP A 73 4.03 5.67 -10.90
N TYR A 74 2.97 6.02 -10.18
CA TYR A 74 2.64 7.42 -9.88
C TYR A 74 3.77 8.10 -9.07
N GLN A 75 4.22 7.48 -7.98
CA GLN A 75 5.28 8.03 -7.13
C GLN A 75 6.59 8.23 -7.89
N ARG A 76 6.93 7.33 -8.82
CA ARG A 76 8.11 7.48 -9.69
C ARG A 76 8.00 8.68 -10.63
N ARG A 77 6.84 8.89 -11.26
CA ARG A 77 6.61 10.00 -12.20
C ARG A 77 6.58 11.35 -11.50
N SER A 78 6.10 11.41 -10.27
CA SER A 78 5.95 12.63 -9.49
C SER A 78 7.24 13.10 -8.83
N ARG A 79 8.35 12.35 -8.94
CA ARG A 79 9.65 12.69 -8.35
C ARG A 79 10.57 13.33 -9.39
N PRO A 80 11.26 14.45 -9.07
CA PRO A 80 12.30 15.01 -9.93
C PRO A 80 13.43 14.02 -10.21
N VAL A 81 14.00 14.04 -11.40
CA VAL A 81 15.10 13.13 -11.83
C VAL A 81 16.33 13.20 -10.91
N SER A 82 16.62 14.37 -10.32
CA SER A 82 17.70 14.56 -9.35
C SER A 82 17.56 13.70 -8.08
N PHE A 83 16.38 13.21 -7.81
CA PHE A 83 16.04 12.38 -6.67
C PHE A 83 16.47 10.92 -6.83
N PHE A 84 16.65 10.44 -8.05
CA PHE A 84 17.10 9.07 -8.32
C PHE A 84 18.58 8.84 -8.04
N LEU A 85 19.36 9.89 -7.93
CA LEU A 85 20.82 9.81 -7.76
C LEU A 85 21.28 9.94 -6.30
N SER A 86 20.45 10.47 -5.43
CA SER A 86 20.74 10.58 -4.01
C SER A 86 19.68 9.87 -3.17
N GLU A 87 20.05 8.67 -2.75
CA GLU A 87 19.38 7.96 -1.66
C GLU A 87 17.91 7.57 -1.85
N TRP A 88 17.71 6.43 -2.40
CA TRP A 88 16.58 5.53 -2.17
C TRP A 88 16.11 5.46 -0.68
N ASN A 89 16.82 6.10 0.23
CA ASN A 89 16.72 5.85 1.67
C ASN A 89 16.10 6.97 2.53
N LEU A 90 15.81 8.18 2.04
CA LEU A 90 15.62 9.28 2.99
C LEU A 90 14.58 10.34 2.67
N LEU A 91 13.55 10.11 1.87
CA LEU A 91 12.55 11.18 1.72
C LEU A 91 11.11 10.72 1.93
N THR A 92 10.69 10.97 3.15
CA THR A 92 9.31 11.36 3.42
C THR A 92 9.01 12.62 2.63
N VAL A 93 8.26 12.50 1.55
CA VAL A 93 7.66 13.67 0.92
C VAL A 93 6.65 14.21 1.92
N ASP A 94 7.02 15.30 2.57
CA ASP A 94 6.12 16.10 3.37
C ASP A 94 5.16 16.82 2.41
N ASN A 95 4.07 16.16 2.06
CA ASN A 95 3.02 16.75 1.24
C ASN A 95 2.04 17.60 2.05
N GLY A 96 2.45 18.15 3.19
CA GLY A 96 1.74 19.23 3.88
C GLY A 96 0.24 19.00 4.22
N LYS A 97 -0.29 17.80 3.95
CA LYS A 97 -1.69 17.47 4.23
C LYS A 97 -1.77 16.71 5.55
N SER A 98 -2.32 17.41 6.52
CA SER A 98 -2.54 16.90 7.88
C SER A 98 -3.21 15.52 7.89
N PRO A 99 -2.73 14.59 8.73
CA PRO A 99 -3.33 13.27 8.95
C PRO A 99 -4.78 13.31 9.44
N GLN A 100 -5.25 14.46 9.92
CA GLN A 100 -6.54 14.68 10.56
C GLN A 100 -7.77 14.39 9.68
N LYS A 101 -7.59 14.13 8.38
CA LYS A 101 -8.67 13.74 7.46
C LYS A 101 -8.64 12.27 7.03
N ILE A 102 -7.72 11.49 7.57
CA ILE A 102 -7.60 10.09 7.20
C ILE A 102 -8.46 9.27 8.13
N LEU A 103 -9.69 9.06 7.75
CA LEU A 103 -10.68 8.24 8.46
C LEU A 103 -10.99 8.81 9.87
N GLU A 104 -12.08 8.43 10.46
CA GLU A 104 -12.37 8.58 11.90
C GLU A 104 -11.44 7.63 12.70
N LEU A 105 -10.14 7.90 12.64
CA LEU A 105 -9.14 7.13 13.37
C LEU A 105 -9.06 7.65 14.80
N GLY A 106 -8.96 6.75 15.78
CA GLY A 106 -8.59 7.09 17.14
C GLY A 106 -7.16 7.66 17.21
N GLU A 107 -6.81 8.35 18.28
CA GLU A 107 -5.48 8.98 18.45
C GLU A 107 -4.33 7.98 18.23
N MET A 108 -4.47 6.75 18.71
CA MET A 108 -3.44 5.71 18.56
C MET A 108 -3.24 5.29 17.10
N GLU A 109 -4.30 5.28 16.30
CA GLU A 109 -4.22 4.96 14.86
C GLU A 109 -3.56 6.07 14.06
N VAL A 110 -3.78 7.33 14.43
CA VAL A 110 -3.09 8.49 13.85
C VAL A 110 -1.58 8.38 14.09
N HIS A 111 -1.15 8.07 15.31
CA HIS A 111 0.27 7.93 15.66
C HIS A 111 0.93 6.76 14.91
N LEU A 112 0.24 5.62 14.82
CA LEU A 112 0.71 4.48 14.03
C LEU A 112 0.89 4.86 12.56
N TYR A 113 -0.07 5.59 12.01
CA TYR A 113 -0.02 6.04 10.62
C TYR A 113 1.15 7.00 10.39
N GLU A 114 1.36 7.98 11.28
CA GLU A 114 2.49 8.92 11.20
C GLU A 114 3.83 8.20 11.26
N ALA A 115 3.97 7.23 12.17
CA ALA A 115 5.16 6.40 12.26
C ALA A 115 5.40 5.56 10.99
N LEU A 116 4.32 4.98 10.42
CA LEU A 116 4.40 4.24 9.16
C LEU A 116 4.87 5.11 7.99
N ARG A 117 4.43 6.39 7.93
CA ARG A 117 4.86 7.32 6.87
C ARG A 117 6.37 7.52 6.83
N LYS A 118 7.04 7.44 7.96
CA LYS A 118 8.50 7.66 8.10
C LYS A 118 9.32 6.42 7.79
N LEU A 119 8.67 5.28 7.56
CA LEU A 119 9.37 4.04 7.19
C LEU A 119 9.72 4.01 5.70
N LYS A 120 10.73 3.19 5.37
CA LYS A 120 11.02 2.83 3.99
C LYS A 120 9.77 2.25 3.33
N HIS A 121 9.59 2.52 2.04
CA HIS A 121 8.41 2.08 1.28
C HIS A 121 8.17 0.56 1.43
N SER A 122 9.20 -0.27 1.24
CA SER A 122 9.11 -1.72 1.39
C SER A 122 8.72 -2.20 2.80
N TYR A 123 9.11 -1.46 3.84
CA TYR A 123 8.72 -1.73 5.22
C TYR A 123 7.25 -1.39 5.46
N LYS A 124 6.80 -0.26 4.94
CA LYS A 124 5.40 0.15 4.98
C LYS A 124 4.51 -0.88 4.29
N GLU A 125 4.84 -1.27 3.05
CA GLU A 125 4.08 -2.26 2.28
C GLU A 125 3.90 -3.58 3.06
N VAL A 126 4.99 -4.15 3.56
CA VAL A 126 4.92 -5.43 4.25
C VAL A 126 4.15 -5.36 5.57
N ILE A 127 4.24 -4.26 6.32
CA ILE A 127 3.46 -4.06 7.53
C ILE A 127 1.98 -3.91 7.20
N VAL A 128 1.64 -3.07 6.22
CA VAL A 128 0.24 -2.85 5.83
C VAL A 128 -0.41 -4.16 5.40
N LEU A 129 0.23 -4.91 4.50
CA LEU A 129 -0.34 -6.18 4.02
C LEU A 129 -0.43 -7.24 5.13
N ARG A 130 0.61 -7.39 5.93
CA ARG A 130 0.67 -8.45 6.97
C ARG A 130 -0.11 -8.14 8.23
N LYS A 131 -0.13 -6.88 8.68
CA LYS A 131 -0.67 -6.50 9.99
C LYS A 131 -1.99 -5.76 9.91
N LEU A 132 -2.21 -4.96 8.89
CA LEU A 132 -3.46 -4.20 8.74
C LEU A 132 -4.45 -4.88 7.80
N LYS A 133 -3.97 -5.64 6.82
CA LYS A 133 -4.81 -6.43 5.89
C LYS A 133 -4.83 -7.92 6.22
N GLU A 134 -4.09 -8.34 7.24
CA GLU A 134 -4.05 -9.72 7.77
C GLU A 134 -3.73 -10.80 6.72
N MET A 135 -3.09 -10.41 5.62
CA MET A 135 -2.69 -11.35 4.58
C MET A 135 -1.66 -12.35 5.10
N SER A 136 -1.72 -13.59 4.65
CA SER A 136 -0.70 -14.60 4.92
C SER A 136 0.65 -14.20 4.33
N ILE A 137 1.72 -14.88 4.72
CA ILE A 137 3.06 -14.67 4.12
C ILE A 137 3.03 -14.96 2.64
N GLN A 138 2.35 -16.03 2.22
CA GLN A 138 2.21 -16.41 0.83
C GLN A 138 1.47 -15.33 0.03
N GLU A 139 0.30 -14.88 0.48
CA GLU A 139 -0.46 -13.82 -0.18
C GLU A 139 0.34 -12.51 -0.29
N THR A 140 1.05 -12.16 0.78
CA THR A 140 1.93 -10.99 0.79
C THR A 140 3.07 -11.13 -0.24
N ALA A 141 3.66 -12.32 -0.33
CA ALA A 141 4.69 -12.63 -1.32
C ALA A 141 4.15 -12.50 -2.76
N GLU A 142 2.93 -13.01 -2.99
CA GLU A 142 2.24 -12.87 -4.28
C GLU A 142 1.98 -11.40 -4.65
N VAL A 143 1.46 -10.60 -3.71
CA VAL A 143 1.17 -9.17 -3.94
C VAL A 143 2.45 -8.36 -4.20
N LEU A 144 3.51 -8.62 -3.43
CA LEU A 144 4.77 -7.88 -3.52
C LEU A 144 5.70 -8.38 -4.64
N ASP A 145 5.42 -9.54 -5.22
CA ASP A 145 6.32 -10.26 -6.14
C ASP A 145 7.69 -10.54 -5.47
N TRP A 146 7.62 -11.08 -4.24
CA TRP A 146 8.76 -11.45 -3.41
C TRP A 146 8.73 -12.93 -3.06
N SER A 147 9.88 -13.47 -2.65
CA SER A 147 9.91 -14.76 -1.97
C SER A 147 9.34 -14.65 -0.56
N GLU A 148 8.76 -15.74 -0.02
CA GLU A 148 8.30 -15.78 1.36
C GLU A 148 9.41 -15.48 2.37
N ALA A 149 10.64 -15.94 2.11
CA ALA A 149 11.80 -15.65 2.94
C ALA A 149 12.08 -14.15 3.00
N LYS A 150 11.95 -13.43 1.87
CA LYS A 150 12.09 -11.99 1.81
C LYS A 150 10.97 -11.29 2.60
N VAL A 151 9.73 -11.76 2.51
CA VAL A 151 8.61 -11.23 3.29
C VAL A 151 8.90 -11.36 4.78
N LYS A 152 9.29 -12.55 5.25
CA LYS A 152 9.60 -12.82 6.67
C LYS A 152 10.71 -11.92 7.20
N THR A 153 11.82 -11.84 6.47
CA THR A 153 12.99 -11.04 6.87
C THR A 153 12.66 -9.54 6.85
N THR A 154 11.96 -9.08 5.82
CA THR A 154 11.58 -7.66 5.71
C THR A 154 10.56 -7.29 6.77
N LEU A 155 9.58 -8.13 7.06
CA LEU A 155 8.60 -7.91 8.13
C LEU A 155 9.28 -7.74 9.49
N PHE A 156 10.20 -8.62 9.83
CA PHE A 156 10.95 -8.52 11.09
C PHE A 156 11.69 -7.18 11.21
N ARG A 157 12.44 -6.82 10.17
CA ARG A 157 13.16 -5.53 10.14
C ARG A 157 12.22 -4.33 10.17
N ALA A 158 11.08 -4.43 9.48
CA ALA A 158 10.08 -3.37 9.45
C ALA A 158 9.42 -3.17 10.82
N GLN A 159 9.13 -4.22 11.55
CA GLN A 159 8.59 -4.15 12.92
C GLN A 159 9.57 -3.50 13.89
N LEU A 160 10.86 -3.84 13.81
CA LEU A 160 11.90 -3.18 14.61
C LEU A 160 12.02 -1.69 14.28
N ALA A 161 11.97 -1.34 12.99
CA ALA A 161 12.02 0.05 12.56
C ALA A 161 10.78 0.85 13.01
N LEU A 162 9.59 0.25 12.95
CA LEU A 162 8.35 0.86 13.43
C LEU A 162 8.39 1.09 14.94
N LYS A 163 8.81 0.07 15.71
CA LYS A 163 8.98 0.19 17.16
C LYS A 163 9.90 1.36 17.50
N LYS A 164 11.09 1.41 16.90
CA LYS A 164 12.05 2.49 17.10
C LYS A 164 11.49 3.87 16.75
N GLN A 165 10.66 3.96 15.70
CA GLN A 165 10.02 5.21 15.30
C GLN A 165 9.00 5.68 16.34
N LEU A 166 8.16 4.75 16.84
CA LEU A 166 7.16 5.02 17.88
C LEU A 166 7.82 5.43 19.22
N GLU A 167 8.92 4.78 19.60
CA GLU A 167 9.71 5.15 20.78
C GLU A 167 10.28 6.57 20.64
N LYS A 168 10.86 6.91 19.49
CA LYS A 168 11.42 8.23 19.20
C LYS A 168 10.36 9.34 19.30
N GLU A 169 9.12 9.04 18.98
CA GLU A 169 8.00 9.97 19.03
C GLU A 169 7.29 10.00 20.39
N GLY A 170 7.74 9.16 21.34
CA GLY A 170 7.19 9.13 22.70
C GLY A 170 5.87 8.40 22.84
N TYR A 171 5.45 7.64 21.84
CA TYR A 171 4.19 6.90 21.87
C TYR A 171 4.28 5.56 22.62
N ILE A 172 5.46 4.99 22.73
CA ILE A 172 5.76 3.82 23.56
C ILE A 172 7.04 4.08 24.35
N HIS A 173 7.08 3.64 25.58
CA HIS A 173 8.28 3.69 26.42
C HIS A 173 9.03 2.36 26.31
N GLU A 174 10.37 2.40 26.28
CA GLU A 174 11.18 1.21 26.52
C GLU A 174 10.80 0.69 27.92
N ASN A 175 10.16 -0.48 27.97
CA ASN A 175 10.10 -1.20 29.22
C ASN A 175 11.51 -1.69 29.52
N VAL A 176 12.14 -1.07 30.53
CA VAL A 176 13.40 -1.48 31.12
C VAL A 176 13.27 -2.89 31.69
#